data_2ca4e768173052305e8bdc3e5449eceb
#
_entry.id   2ca4e768173052305e8bdc3e5449eceb
#
_cell.length_a   1.000
_cell.length_b   1.000
_cell.length_c   1.000
_cell.angle_alpha   90.00
_cell.angle_beta   90.00
_cell.angle_gamma   90.00
#
_symmetry.space_group_name_H-M   'P 1'
#
loop_
_entity.id
_entity.type
_entity.pdbx_description
1 polymer ?
#
loop_
_entity_poly.entity_id
_entity_poly.type
_entity_poly.pdbx_seq_one_letter_code
_entity_poly.pdbx_strand_id
1 'polypeptide(L)'
;MISSSLDMLEESLVKKIEVMKKIEEENERQKEILKNYDEVDDKAFEETVDNKGELIDQLLLLDEGFQALFDKVKEELGDNKDSYRDQIKRMQDLIQEITGLSASIEANERRNKKLAEGYFSAARQKMNYSRQTSAAAFNYYKTMNNFKDIPPQFLDKQN
;
A
#
# COMPACT_ATOMS: atom_id res chain seq x y z
N MET A 1 -11.62 -18.58 23.14
CA MET A 1 -10.74 -18.19 23.40
C MET A 1 -10.08 -16.96 22.94
N ILE A 2 -9.95 -16.12 23.93
CA ILE A 2 -9.37 -14.78 23.77
C ILE A 2 -7.94 -14.81 23.26
N SER A 3 -7.15 -15.74 23.80
CA SER A 3 -5.75 -15.93 23.44
C SER A 3 -5.58 -16.21 21.93
N SER A 4 -6.44 -17.07 21.39
CA SER A 4 -6.43 -17.46 19.99
C SER A 4 -6.82 -16.29 19.09
N SER A 5 -7.81 -15.50 19.51
CA SER A 5 -8.25 -14.30 18.77
C SER A 5 -7.18 -13.22 18.76
N LEU A 6 -6.49 -13.02 19.90
CA LEU A 6 -5.37 -12.09 19.99
C LEU A 6 -4.20 -12.51 19.10
N ASP A 7 -3.89 -13.82 19.07
CA ASP A 7 -2.83 -14.34 18.21
C ASP A 7 -3.16 -14.10 16.73
N MET A 8 -4.40 -14.32 16.33
CA MET A 8 -4.85 -14.06 14.97
C MET A 8 -4.76 -12.58 14.62
N LEU A 9 -5.09 -11.72 15.57
CA LEU A 9 -5.01 -10.26 15.40
C LEU A 9 -3.56 -9.81 15.22
N GLU A 10 -2.67 -10.30 16.07
CA GLU A 10 -1.23 -10.01 15.97
C GLU A 10 -0.66 -10.50 14.64
N GLU A 11 -1.01 -11.71 14.24
CA GLU A 11 -0.59 -12.28 12.95
C GLU A 11 -1.07 -11.45 11.77
N SER A 12 -2.30 -10.95 11.84
CA SER A 12 -2.86 -10.06 10.82
C SER A 12 -2.05 -8.78 10.68
N LEU A 13 -1.62 -8.19 11.81
CA LEU A 13 -0.78 -6.99 11.80
C LEU A 13 0.59 -7.28 11.17
N VAL A 14 1.19 -8.42 11.49
CA VAL A 14 2.47 -8.84 10.90
C VAL A 14 2.34 -9.02 9.40
N LYS A 15 1.28 -9.67 8.94
CA LYS A 15 1.01 -9.86 7.51
C LYS A 15 0.83 -8.53 6.79
N LYS A 16 0.12 -7.60 7.43
CA LYS A 16 -0.08 -6.26 6.86
C LYS A 16 1.27 -5.56 6.64
N ILE A 17 2.15 -5.63 7.63
CA ILE A 17 3.49 -5.04 7.52
C ILE A 17 4.27 -5.68 6.36
N GLU A 18 4.22 -7.00 6.22
CA GLU A 18 4.90 -7.70 5.12
C GLU A 18 4.42 -7.23 3.76
N VAL A 19 3.10 -7.09 3.60
CA VAL A 19 2.51 -6.59 2.35
C VAL A 19 2.92 -5.14 2.09
N MET A 20 2.89 -4.29 3.11
CA MET A 20 3.29 -2.89 3.00
C MET A 20 4.76 -2.74 2.62
N LYS A 21 5.64 -3.58 3.15
CA LYS A 21 7.05 -3.59 2.76
C LYS A 21 7.23 -3.98 1.30
N LYS A 22 6.43 -4.91 0.80
CA LYS A 22 6.44 -5.27 -0.63
C LYS A 22 5.99 -4.12 -1.51
N ILE A 23 5.01 -3.34 -1.06
CA ILE A 23 4.59 -2.12 -1.77
C ILE A 23 5.76 -1.13 -1.84
N GLU A 24 6.50 -0.96 -0.75
CA GLU A 24 7.67 -0.09 -0.72
C GLU A 24 8.75 -0.56 -1.70
N GLU A 25 8.97 -1.87 -1.80
CA GLU A 25 9.91 -2.45 -2.76
C GLU A 25 9.48 -2.13 -4.20
N GLU A 26 8.20 -2.27 -4.50
CA GLU A 26 7.67 -1.95 -5.83
C GLU A 26 7.78 -0.45 -6.12
N ASN A 27 7.58 0.41 -5.11
CA ASN A 27 7.76 1.84 -5.26
C ASN A 27 9.21 2.22 -5.59
N GLU A 28 10.17 1.58 -4.95
CA GLU A 28 11.59 1.80 -5.25
C GLU A 28 11.94 1.31 -6.66
N ARG A 29 11.42 0.16 -7.04
CA ARG A 29 11.59 -0.39 -8.39
C ARG A 29 11.00 0.57 -9.43
N GLN A 30 9.80 1.08 -9.17
CA GLN A 30 9.12 2.01 -10.05
C GLN A 30 9.91 3.32 -10.20
N LYS A 31 10.45 3.83 -9.09
CA LYS A 31 11.31 5.02 -9.08
C LYS A 31 12.52 4.82 -10.00
N GLU A 32 13.20 3.68 -9.88
CA GLU A 32 14.38 3.38 -10.70
C GLU A 32 14.02 3.27 -12.19
N ILE A 33 12.87 2.65 -12.50
CA ILE A 33 12.37 2.54 -13.87
C ILE A 33 12.12 3.93 -14.48
N LEU A 34 11.54 4.84 -13.71
CA LEU A 34 11.15 6.17 -14.15
C LEU A 34 12.26 7.21 -14.07
N LYS A 35 13.42 6.83 -13.59
CA LYS A 35 14.55 7.73 -13.34
C LYS A 35 15.01 8.48 -14.61
N ASN A 36 15.02 7.80 -15.73
CA ASN A 36 15.41 8.36 -17.02
C ASN A 36 14.27 8.14 -18.02
N TYR A 37 13.61 9.23 -18.43
CA TYR A 37 12.44 9.15 -19.31
C TYR A 37 12.74 8.55 -20.69
N ASP A 38 13.97 8.66 -21.16
CA ASP A 38 14.36 8.13 -22.47
C ASP A 38 14.61 6.61 -22.45
N GLU A 39 14.77 6.05 -21.26
CA GLU A 39 15.12 4.63 -21.07
C GLU A 39 14.06 3.85 -20.30
N VAL A 40 12.83 4.36 -20.21
CA VAL A 40 11.75 3.68 -19.49
C VAL A 40 11.32 2.42 -20.23
N ASP A 41 11.39 1.29 -19.53
CA ASP A 41 10.83 0.03 -19.97
C ASP A 41 9.34 0.00 -19.61
N ASP A 42 8.48 0.21 -20.59
CA ASP A 42 7.03 0.28 -20.39
C ASP A 42 6.47 -1.00 -19.77
N LYS A 43 6.99 -2.16 -20.16
CA LYS A 43 6.57 -3.44 -19.60
C LYS A 43 6.92 -3.56 -18.12
N ALA A 44 8.13 -3.16 -17.75
CA ALA A 44 8.58 -3.19 -16.36
C ALA A 44 7.75 -2.21 -15.52
N PHE A 45 7.44 -1.03 -16.05
CA PHE A 45 6.58 -0.07 -15.36
C PHE A 45 5.18 -0.63 -15.13
N GLU A 46 4.57 -1.19 -16.17
CA GLU A 46 3.25 -1.81 -16.09
C GLU A 46 3.22 -2.95 -15.06
N GLU A 47 4.27 -3.76 -15.01
CA GLU A 47 4.41 -4.83 -14.03
C GLU A 47 4.40 -4.29 -12.59
N THR A 48 5.08 -3.17 -12.33
CA THR A 48 5.05 -2.56 -11.00
C THR A 48 3.66 -2.07 -10.61
N VAL A 49 2.93 -1.52 -11.57
CA VAL A 49 1.54 -1.06 -11.34
C VAL A 49 0.65 -2.26 -11.00
N ASP A 50 0.76 -3.34 -11.76
CA ASP A 50 -0.03 -4.55 -11.53
C ASP A 50 0.31 -5.19 -10.18
N ASN A 51 1.59 -5.28 -9.84
CA ASN A 51 2.04 -5.84 -8.57
C ASN A 51 1.52 -5.03 -7.40
N LYS A 52 1.58 -3.71 -7.49
CA LYS A 52 1.05 -2.84 -6.43
C LYS A 52 -0.46 -3.00 -6.30
N GLY A 53 -1.17 -3.13 -7.42
CA GLY A 53 -2.61 -3.37 -7.41
C GLY A 53 -2.99 -4.63 -6.65
N GLU A 54 -2.27 -5.73 -6.89
CA GLU A 54 -2.49 -6.99 -6.16
C GLU A 54 -2.20 -6.86 -4.67
N LEU A 55 -1.11 -6.17 -4.33
CA LEU A 55 -0.74 -5.94 -2.92
C LEU A 55 -1.76 -5.08 -2.19
N ILE A 56 -2.31 -4.08 -2.86
CA ILE A 56 -3.36 -3.23 -2.30
C ILE A 56 -4.63 -4.03 -2.05
N ASP A 57 -4.99 -4.92 -2.98
CA ASP A 57 -6.14 -5.82 -2.79
C ASP A 57 -5.94 -6.72 -1.57
N GLN A 58 -4.74 -7.22 -1.35
CA GLN A 58 -4.41 -8.00 -0.15
C GLN A 58 -4.58 -7.17 1.12
N LEU A 59 -4.15 -5.90 1.11
CA LEU A 59 -4.32 -5.00 2.26
C LEU A 59 -5.79 -4.77 2.58
N LEU A 60 -6.61 -4.58 1.57
CA LEU A 60 -8.05 -4.36 1.77
C LEU A 60 -8.71 -5.58 2.43
N LEU A 61 -8.34 -6.78 2.00
CA LEU A 61 -8.83 -8.01 2.61
C LEU A 61 -8.38 -8.15 4.07
N LEU A 62 -7.12 -7.83 4.34
CA LEU A 62 -6.59 -7.88 5.71
C LEU A 62 -7.30 -6.87 6.61
N ASP A 63 -7.57 -5.67 6.11
CA ASP A 63 -8.26 -4.63 6.89
C ASP A 63 -9.68 -5.01 7.20
N GLU A 64 -10.41 -5.64 6.28
CA GLU A 64 -11.76 -6.12 6.53
C GLU A 64 -11.79 -7.18 7.62
N GLY A 65 -10.90 -8.16 7.52
CA GLY A 65 -10.77 -9.22 8.53
C GLY A 65 -10.33 -8.67 9.89
N PHE A 66 -9.41 -7.71 9.87
CA PHE A 66 -8.88 -7.10 11.09
C PHE A 66 -9.98 -6.40 11.89
N GLN A 67 -10.82 -5.61 11.25
CA GLN A 67 -11.85 -4.84 11.96
C GLN A 67 -12.83 -5.76 12.71
N ALA A 68 -13.30 -6.80 12.03
CA ALA A 68 -14.22 -7.75 12.65
C ALA A 68 -13.57 -8.46 13.84
N LEU A 69 -12.33 -8.87 13.70
CA LEU A 69 -11.59 -9.57 14.75
C LEU A 69 -11.24 -8.64 15.92
N PHE A 70 -10.88 -7.40 15.62
CA PHE A 70 -10.58 -6.37 16.62
C PHE A 70 -11.79 -6.12 17.53
N ASP A 71 -12.96 -5.94 16.92
CA ASP A 71 -14.20 -5.69 17.67
C ASP A 71 -14.52 -6.86 18.59
N LYS A 72 -14.34 -8.08 18.10
CA LYS A 72 -14.57 -9.30 18.87
C LYS A 72 -13.60 -9.42 20.05
N VAL A 73 -12.32 -9.16 19.82
CA VAL A 73 -11.28 -9.21 20.86
C VAL A 73 -11.53 -8.15 21.91
N LYS A 74 -11.87 -6.93 21.49
CA LYS A 74 -12.17 -5.83 22.40
C LYS A 74 -13.30 -6.18 23.35
N GLU A 75 -14.35 -6.80 22.83
CA GLU A 75 -15.50 -7.24 23.62
C GLU A 75 -15.12 -8.37 24.58
N GLU A 76 -14.42 -9.39 24.10
CA GLU A 76 -14.01 -10.55 24.90
C GLU A 76 -12.97 -10.20 25.97
N LEU A 77 -12.10 -9.23 25.68
CA LEU A 77 -11.02 -8.85 26.57
C LEU A 77 -11.54 -8.21 27.87
N GLY A 78 -12.50 -7.31 27.74
CA GLY A 78 -13.13 -6.65 28.89
C GLY A 78 -12.10 -6.11 29.88
N ASP A 79 -12.16 -6.63 31.13
CA ASP A 79 -11.26 -6.21 32.22
C ASP A 79 -9.98 -7.04 32.32
N ASN A 80 -9.78 -8.01 31.42
CA ASN A 80 -8.64 -8.94 31.46
C ASN A 80 -7.39 -8.42 30.73
N LYS A 81 -7.30 -7.13 30.50
CA LYS A 81 -6.19 -6.51 29.76
C LYS A 81 -4.82 -6.79 30.37
N ASP A 82 -4.75 -6.88 31.71
CA ASP A 82 -3.47 -7.08 32.40
C ASP A 82 -2.86 -8.46 32.10
N SER A 83 -3.69 -9.47 31.84
CA SER A 83 -3.23 -10.82 31.50
C SER A 83 -2.55 -10.90 30.14
N TYR A 84 -2.83 -9.92 29.27
CA TYR A 84 -2.33 -9.90 27.89
C TYR A 84 -1.49 -8.65 27.60
N ARG A 85 -0.97 -8.03 28.66
CA ARG A 85 -0.22 -6.76 28.56
C ARG A 85 0.92 -6.82 27.56
N ASP A 86 1.73 -7.85 27.60
CA ASP A 86 2.90 -7.97 26.74
C ASP A 86 2.50 -8.12 25.27
N GLN A 87 1.45 -8.90 25.01
CA GLN A 87 0.95 -9.08 23.64
C GLN A 87 0.32 -7.80 23.12
N ILE A 88 -0.44 -7.10 23.95
CA ILE A 88 -1.04 -5.81 23.59
C ILE A 88 0.07 -4.80 23.25
N LYS A 89 1.13 -4.79 24.05
CA LYS A 89 2.28 -3.90 23.81
C LYS A 89 2.93 -4.19 22.45
N ARG A 90 3.15 -5.47 22.13
CA ARG A 90 3.71 -5.86 20.83
C ARG A 90 2.80 -5.40 19.69
N MET A 91 1.49 -5.54 19.85
CA MET A 91 0.53 -5.12 18.85
C MET A 91 0.53 -3.60 18.66
N GLN A 92 0.65 -2.85 19.75
CA GLN A 92 0.78 -1.38 19.68
C GLN A 92 2.03 -0.97 18.90
N ASP A 93 3.15 -1.65 19.14
CA ASP A 93 4.39 -1.41 18.41
C ASP A 93 4.23 -1.71 16.92
N LEU A 94 3.54 -2.78 16.58
CA LEU A 94 3.22 -3.14 15.19
C LEU A 94 2.34 -2.06 14.54
N ILE A 95 1.36 -1.56 15.25
CA ILE A 95 0.48 -0.49 14.76
C ILE A 95 1.28 0.79 14.48
N GLN A 96 2.24 1.13 15.35
CA GLN A 96 3.12 2.27 15.14
C GLN A 96 3.98 2.08 13.88
N GLU A 97 4.50 0.88 13.68
CA GLU A 97 5.25 0.56 12.48
C GLU A 97 4.39 0.70 11.23
N ILE A 98 3.15 0.23 11.28
CA ILE A 98 2.19 0.36 10.18
C ILE A 98 1.94 1.84 9.86
N THR A 99 1.76 2.67 10.89
CA THR A 99 1.55 4.11 10.71
C THR A 99 2.73 4.76 9.99
N GLY A 100 3.95 4.41 10.41
CA GLY A 100 5.18 4.90 9.76
C GLY A 100 5.28 4.45 8.31
N LEU A 101 5.00 3.16 8.05
CA LEU A 101 4.99 2.62 6.70
C LEU A 101 3.93 3.29 5.82
N SER A 102 2.74 3.54 6.36
CA SER A 102 1.67 4.23 5.63
C SER A 102 2.10 5.60 5.17
N ALA A 103 2.74 6.38 6.05
CA ALA A 103 3.26 7.70 5.72
C ALA A 103 4.34 7.63 4.64
N SER A 104 5.25 6.65 4.76
CA SER A 104 6.32 6.43 3.79
C SER A 104 5.76 6.03 2.42
N ILE A 105 4.82 5.10 2.38
CA ILE A 105 4.16 4.67 1.14
C ILE A 105 3.48 5.85 0.47
N GLU A 106 2.74 6.65 1.22
CA GLU A 106 2.05 7.83 0.69
C GLU A 106 3.03 8.82 0.06
N ALA A 107 4.13 9.11 0.74
CA ALA A 107 5.17 9.99 0.22
C ALA A 107 5.79 9.44 -1.07
N ASN A 108 6.08 8.15 -1.08
CA ASN A 108 6.68 7.49 -2.24
C ASN A 108 5.70 7.42 -3.42
N GLU A 109 4.41 7.22 -3.16
CA GLU A 109 3.39 7.26 -4.20
C GLU A 109 3.29 8.65 -4.84
N ARG A 110 3.35 9.71 -4.04
CA ARG A 110 3.36 11.08 -4.56
C ARG A 110 4.58 11.35 -5.43
N ARG A 111 5.74 10.90 -4.97
CA ARG A 111 6.99 11.02 -5.75
C ARG A 111 6.88 10.29 -7.08
N ASN A 112 6.45 9.04 -7.05
CA ASN A 112 6.34 8.20 -8.24
C ASN A 112 5.27 8.73 -9.20
N LYS A 113 4.20 9.30 -8.66
CA LYS A 113 3.18 9.95 -9.47
C LYS A 113 3.77 11.12 -10.27
N LYS A 114 4.57 11.95 -9.62
CA LYS A 114 5.24 13.07 -10.31
C LYS A 114 6.20 12.57 -11.38
N LEU A 115 6.95 11.51 -11.08
CA LEU A 115 7.84 10.88 -12.05
C LEU A 115 7.06 10.35 -13.26
N ALA A 116 5.95 9.67 -13.02
CA ALA A 116 5.10 9.14 -14.07
C ALA A 116 4.48 10.26 -14.92
N GLU A 117 4.00 11.33 -14.27
CA GLU A 117 3.46 12.50 -14.98
C GLU A 117 4.51 13.14 -15.88
N GLY A 118 5.74 13.27 -15.37
CA GLY A 118 6.87 13.77 -16.18
C GLY A 118 7.17 12.88 -17.37
N TYR A 119 7.18 11.56 -17.15
CA TYR A 119 7.36 10.59 -18.22
C TYR A 119 6.28 10.72 -19.29
N PHE A 120 5.00 10.79 -18.89
CA PHE A 120 3.88 10.92 -19.83
C PHE A 120 3.91 12.26 -20.56
N SER A 121 4.32 13.32 -19.88
CA SER A 121 4.48 14.63 -20.52
C SER A 121 5.54 14.58 -21.62
N ALA A 122 6.70 13.97 -21.33
CA ALA A 122 7.77 13.78 -22.31
C ALA A 122 7.31 12.89 -23.46
N ALA A 123 6.57 11.84 -23.17
CA ALA A 123 6.02 10.92 -24.17
C ALA A 123 5.03 11.62 -25.09
N ARG A 124 4.20 12.52 -24.55
CA ARG A 124 3.24 13.31 -25.35
C ARG A 124 3.94 14.21 -26.36
N GLN A 125 5.07 14.79 -26.00
CA GLN A 125 5.87 15.57 -26.94
C GLN A 125 6.34 14.73 -28.12
N LYS A 126 6.71 13.47 -27.86
CA LYS A 126 7.05 12.49 -28.89
C LYS A 126 5.82 12.01 -29.65
N MET A 127 4.66 12.00 -29.01
CA MET A 127 3.39 11.51 -29.56
C MET A 127 2.72 12.43 -30.56
N ASN A 128 3.16 13.67 -30.66
CA ASN A 128 2.76 14.50 -31.79
C ASN A 128 3.18 13.84 -33.11
N TYR A 129 3.97 12.78 -33.03
CA TYR A 129 4.42 11.99 -34.16
C TYR A 129 3.82 10.58 -34.24
N SER A 130 3.12 10.09 -33.19
CA SER A 130 2.57 8.73 -33.17
C SER A 130 1.38 8.63 -32.23
N ARG A 131 0.21 8.30 -32.79
CA ARG A 131 -1.05 8.18 -32.02
C ARG A 131 -1.21 6.87 -31.25
N GLN A 132 -0.23 5.95 -31.33
CA GLN A 132 -0.40 4.58 -30.83
C GLN A 132 -0.31 4.43 -29.31
N THR A 133 0.20 5.43 -28.60
CA THR A 133 0.47 5.31 -27.17
C THR A 133 -0.51 6.07 -26.26
N SER A 134 -1.47 6.81 -26.82
CA SER A 134 -2.37 7.63 -26.03
C SER A 134 -3.30 6.82 -25.09
N ALA A 135 -3.76 5.65 -25.53
CA ALA A 135 -4.62 4.79 -24.74
C ALA A 135 -3.86 4.20 -23.52
N ALA A 136 -2.62 3.75 -23.74
CA ALA A 136 -1.78 3.23 -22.67
C ALA A 136 -1.48 4.29 -21.62
N ALA A 137 -1.12 5.51 -22.04
CA ALA A 137 -0.86 6.61 -21.15
C ALA A 137 -2.08 6.96 -20.30
N PHE A 138 -3.26 6.98 -20.91
CA PHE A 138 -4.51 7.24 -20.21
C PHE A 138 -4.78 6.19 -19.14
N ASN A 139 -4.54 4.93 -19.44
CA ASN A 139 -4.72 3.84 -18.49
C ASN A 139 -3.78 3.95 -17.29
N TYR A 140 -2.53 4.36 -17.51
CA TYR A 140 -1.57 4.57 -16.43
C TYR A 140 -2.04 5.68 -15.50
N TYR A 141 -2.49 6.81 -16.03
CA TYR A 141 -3.04 7.90 -15.22
C TYR A 141 -4.21 7.43 -14.36
N LYS A 142 -5.10 6.67 -14.95
CA LYS A 142 -6.27 6.14 -14.26
C LYS A 142 -5.86 5.23 -13.10
N THR A 143 -4.88 4.36 -13.32
CA THR A 143 -4.37 3.45 -12.30
C THR A 143 -3.68 4.21 -11.17
N MET A 144 -2.86 5.21 -11.48
CA MET A 144 -2.17 6.02 -10.47
C MET A 144 -3.17 6.79 -9.60
N ASN A 145 -4.25 7.28 -10.17
CA ASN A 145 -5.30 7.95 -9.40
C ASN A 145 -5.99 7.01 -8.43
N ASN A 146 -6.17 5.75 -8.81
CA ASN A 146 -6.76 4.74 -7.92
C ASN A 146 -5.87 4.46 -6.71
N PHE A 147 -4.55 4.50 -6.86
CA PHE A 147 -3.60 4.32 -5.75
C PHE A 147 -3.66 5.45 -4.73
N LYS A 148 -4.03 6.65 -5.14
CA LYS A 148 -4.11 7.82 -4.25
C LYS A 148 -5.13 7.66 -3.14
N ASP A 149 -6.20 6.97 -3.40
CA ASP A 149 -7.35 6.91 -2.50
C ASP A 149 -7.20 5.84 -1.42
N ILE A 150 -6.22 4.97 -1.54
CA ILE A 150 -6.09 3.81 -0.67
C ILE A 150 -5.32 4.08 0.63
N PRO A 151 -4.16 4.77 0.63
CA PRO A 151 -3.42 5.03 1.88
C PRO A 151 -4.22 5.80 2.95
N PRO A 152 -5.02 6.84 2.61
CA PRO A 152 -5.82 7.53 3.62
C PRO A 152 -6.82 6.63 4.32
N GLN A 153 -7.37 5.65 3.64
CA GLN A 153 -8.32 4.70 4.22
C GLN A 153 -7.69 3.86 5.33
N PHE A 154 -6.42 3.50 5.18
CA PHE A 154 -5.70 2.74 6.20
C PHE A 154 -5.47 3.57 7.46
N LEU A 155 -5.17 4.86 7.31
CA LEU A 155 -4.97 5.77 8.42
C LEU A 155 -6.27 5.97 9.21
N ASP A 156 -7.37 6.12 8.53
CA ASP A 156 -8.69 6.30 9.16
C ASP A 156 -9.10 5.08 9.97
N LYS A 157 -8.80 3.87 9.49
CA LYS A 157 -9.15 2.62 10.17
C LYS A 157 -8.31 2.35 11.41
N GLN A 158 -7.14 2.97 11.53
CA GLN A 158 -6.22 2.75 12.63
C GLN A 158 -6.46 3.70 13.80
N ASN A 159 -7.20 4.73 13.57
CA ASN A 159 -7.58 5.68 14.60
C ASN A 159 -8.81 5.20 15.36
#